data_8105055785ca9d745470dad94b86bd10
#
_entry.id   8105055785ca9d745470dad94b86bd10
#
_cell.length_a   1.000
_cell.length_b   1.000
_cell.length_c   1.000
_cell.angle_alpha   90.00
_cell.angle_beta   90.00
_cell.angle_gamma   90.00
#
_symmetry.space_group_name_H-M   'P 1'
#
loop_
_entity.id
_entity.type
_entity.pdbx_description
1 polymer ?
#
loop_
_entity_poly.entity_id
_entity_poly.type
_entity_poly.pdbx_seq_one_letter_code
_entity_poly.pdbx_strand_id
1 'polypeptide(L)'
;MVKNMSKLHYIILPTLFIISTILSTQATAGANISISPTIIKLSPSNKTGIVALFNKGTEPANLQLDAKSWDMDENGKFIETDTGDFIFYPKTLTIKPQQEASVRVGYMGDFPNNEKPYRLLIEEIPTIIQVDPEKDKVSVGVTTALRFSVPVYIVPTNETPAPQVELGEIRADNQKLRIGVKNLTSYHVDLKKVSVKLLKGTSTLAEKSVDLKLQRVLGDHQVFIDLPIDAKKLCAQADAIAVQFDVANLPTPYQTQVPLKAGCQQ
;
A
#
# COMPACT_ATOMS: atom_id res chain seq x y z
N MET A 1 -33.90 60.11 43.10
CA MET A 1 -32.66 59.70 43.75
C MET A 1 -32.30 58.29 43.24
N VAL A 2 -31.57 58.23 42.10
CA VAL A 2 -31.17 57.00 41.40
C VAL A 2 -29.69 56.81 41.68
N LYS A 3 -29.26 55.67 42.25
CA LYS A 3 -27.88 55.35 42.27
C LYS A 3 -27.64 53.84 42.48
N ASN A 4 -26.94 53.25 41.47
CA ASN A 4 -26.05 52.08 41.49
C ASN A 4 -26.59 50.67 41.77
N MET A 5 -27.07 50.04 40.71
CA MET A 5 -27.02 48.56 40.55
C MET A 5 -26.47 48.20 39.19
N SER A 6 -25.16 48.40 38.92
CA SER A 6 -24.58 48.01 37.65
C SER A 6 -23.10 47.60 37.70
N LYS A 7 -22.63 47.04 38.80
CA LYS A 7 -21.22 46.59 38.89
C LYS A 7 -20.99 45.10 39.27
N LEU A 8 -22.05 44.28 39.36
CA LEU A 8 -21.89 42.90 39.83
C LEU A 8 -21.93 41.83 38.73
N HIS A 9 -22.16 42.21 37.48
CA HIS A 9 -22.30 41.23 36.36
C HIS A 9 -21.02 41.01 35.53
N TYR A 10 -19.93 41.71 35.73
CA TYR A 10 -18.71 41.62 34.90
C TYR A 10 -17.62 40.69 35.43
N ILE A 11 -17.78 40.11 36.64
CA ILE A 11 -16.72 39.28 37.25
C ILE A 11 -16.95 37.75 37.09
N ILE A 12 -18.18 37.33 36.75
CA ILE A 12 -18.55 35.91 36.68
C ILE A 12 -18.29 35.29 35.29
N LEU A 13 -18.23 36.07 34.22
CA LEU A 13 -18.06 35.55 32.85
C LEU A 13 -16.65 35.07 32.48
N PRO A 14 -15.54 35.65 32.98
CA PRO A 14 -14.21 35.16 32.62
C PRO A 14 -13.78 33.89 33.37
N THR A 15 -14.38 33.57 34.53
CA THR A 15 -14.00 32.39 35.33
C THR A 15 -14.59 31.08 34.78
N LEU A 16 -15.69 31.14 34.04
CA LEU A 16 -16.30 29.95 33.44
C LEU A 16 -15.59 29.49 32.18
N PHE A 17 -14.82 30.38 31.52
CA PHE A 17 -14.06 30.05 30.29
C PHE A 17 -12.73 29.39 30.57
N ILE A 18 -12.18 29.50 31.76
CA ILE A 18 -10.87 28.94 32.14
C ILE A 18 -11.00 27.47 32.60
N ILE A 19 -12.18 27.04 33.06
CA ILE A 19 -12.41 25.65 33.52
C ILE A 19 -12.66 24.69 32.35
N SER A 20 -13.00 25.16 31.17
CA SER A 20 -13.28 24.33 29.97
C SER A 20 -12.02 23.78 29.28
N THR A 21 -10.80 24.18 29.62
CA THR A 21 -9.56 23.82 28.93
C THR A 21 -8.78 22.69 29.61
N ILE A 22 -9.25 22.10 30.70
CA ILE A 22 -8.49 21.10 31.46
C ILE A 22 -8.96 19.66 31.22
N LEU A 23 -10.02 19.43 30.44
CA LEU A 23 -10.41 18.07 30.03
C LEU A 23 -9.84 17.71 28.66
N SER A 24 -8.54 17.87 28.46
CA SER A 24 -7.82 17.13 27.42
C SER A 24 -7.73 15.67 27.88
N THR A 25 -8.66 14.85 27.42
CA THR A 25 -8.52 13.39 27.47
C THR A 25 -7.23 13.03 26.74
N GLN A 26 -6.23 12.59 27.49
CA GLN A 26 -5.03 12.02 26.89
C GLN A 26 -5.47 10.77 26.15
N ALA A 27 -5.51 10.84 24.83
CA ALA A 27 -5.60 9.67 24.00
C ALA A 27 -4.32 8.86 24.28
N THR A 28 -4.45 7.74 24.98
CA THR A 28 -3.36 6.76 25.13
C THR A 28 -3.05 6.23 23.74
N ALA A 29 -1.96 6.71 23.16
CA ALA A 29 -1.43 6.15 21.93
C ALA A 29 -0.85 4.79 22.29
N GLY A 30 -1.45 3.70 21.80
CA GLY A 30 -0.95 2.35 21.92
C GLY A 30 0.44 2.16 21.28
N ALA A 31 0.83 0.95 20.96
CA ALA A 31 2.07 0.67 20.24
C ALA A 31 2.09 1.40 18.89
N ASN A 32 3.23 2.01 18.57
CA ASN A 32 3.45 2.73 17.31
C ASN A 32 4.81 2.30 16.75
N ILE A 33 4.81 1.33 15.84
CA ILE A 33 6.01 0.71 15.32
C ILE A 33 6.42 1.37 14.01
N SER A 34 7.68 1.80 13.91
CA SER A 34 8.32 2.13 12.64
C SER A 34 9.25 1.00 12.21
N ILE A 35 9.35 0.80 10.90
CA ILE A 35 10.04 -0.32 10.26
C ILE A 35 11.03 0.22 9.24
N SER A 36 12.26 -0.30 9.25
CA SER A 36 13.30 0.02 8.27
C SER A 36 14.15 -1.22 7.97
N PRO A 37 14.42 -1.53 6.69
CA PRO A 37 13.92 -0.89 5.49
C PRO A 37 12.45 -1.24 5.21
N THR A 38 11.79 -0.49 4.31
CA THR A 38 10.42 -0.75 3.88
C THR A 38 10.31 -1.75 2.72
N ILE A 39 11.43 -2.15 2.14
CA ILE A 39 11.56 -3.18 1.09
C ILE A 39 12.84 -3.94 1.35
N ILE A 40 12.80 -5.27 1.25
CA ILE A 40 13.95 -6.15 1.41
C ILE A 40 14.24 -6.81 0.05
N LYS A 41 15.52 -6.80 -0.37
CA LYS A 41 15.99 -7.56 -1.52
C LYS A 41 17.06 -8.55 -1.06
N LEU A 42 16.89 -9.83 -1.37
CA LEU A 42 17.83 -10.89 -1.09
C LEU A 42 18.28 -11.54 -2.40
N SER A 43 19.55 -11.90 -2.47
CA SER A 43 20.19 -12.48 -3.67
C SER A 43 21.16 -13.59 -3.28
N PRO A 44 21.68 -14.37 -4.22
CA PRO A 44 22.68 -15.41 -3.94
C PRO A 44 23.92 -14.89 -3.17
N SER A 45 24.31 -13.64 -3.42
CA SER A 45 25.43 -12.96 -2.73
C SER A 45 25.01 -12.34 -1.38
N ASN A 46 23.71 -12.13 -1.15
CA ASN A 46 23.18 -11.53 0.08
C ASN A 46 21.90 -12.25 0.52
N LYS A 47 22.08 -13.42 1.14
CA LYS A 47 20.98 -14.32 1.55
C LYS A 47 20.23 -13.87 2.81
N THR A 48 20.72 -12.84 3.51
CA THR A 48 20.11 -12.36 4.77
C THR A 48 19.97 -10.86 4.76
N GLY A 49 18.89 -10.38 5.40
CA GLY A 49 18.64 -8.97 5.66
C GLY A 49 18.44 -8.70 7.14
N ILE A 50 18.49 -7.44 7.53
CA ILE A 50 18.16 -6.98 8.87
C ILE A 50 16.98 -6.02 8.75
N VAL A 51 15.97 -6.20 9.61
CA VAL A 51 14.84 -5.30 9.78
C VAL A 51 14.95 -4.67 11.16
N ALA A 52 15.07 -3.36 11.20
CA ALA A 52 15.01 -2.57 12.41
C ALA A 52 13.57 -2.18 12.71
N LEU A 53 13.15 -2.36 13.95
CA LEU A 53 11.81 -2.07 14.46
C LEU A 53 11.95 -1.11 15.63
N PHE A 54 11.35 0.07 15.55
CA PHE A 54 11.40 1.05 16.63
C PHE A 54 10.00 1.31 17.18
N ASN A 55 9.81 1.14 18.48
CA ASN A 55 8.54 1.44 19.14
C ASN A 55 8.49 2.92 19.57
N LYS A 56 7.77 3.74 18.79
CA LYS A 56 7.49 5.16 19.08
C LYS A 56 6.35 5.36 20.09
N GLY A 57 5.64 4.28 20.42
CA GLY A 57 4.50 4.31 21.34
C GLY A 57 4.91 4.47 22.81
N THR A 58 3.90 4.42 23.66
CA THR A 58 4.03 4.52 25.13
C THR A 58 3.91 3.16 25.82
N GLU A 59 3.44 2.13 25.09
CA GLU A 59 3.25 0.78 25.59
C GLU A 59 4.23 -0.21 24.93
N PRO A 60 4.61 -1.30 25.62
CA PRO A 60 5.41 -2.37 25.02
C PRO A 60 4.67 -3.03 23.87
N ALA A 61 5.35 -3.31 22.76
CA ALA A 61 4.82 -4.03 21.60
C ALA A 61 5.33 -5.48 21.60
N ASN A 62 4.43 -6.45 21.65
CA ASN A 62 4.75 -7.86 21.47
C ASN A 62 4.50 -8.23 20.00
N LEU A 63 5.55 -8.60 19.29
CA LEU A 63 5.51 -8.83 17.86
C LEU A 63 5.87 -10.26 17.52
N GLN A 64 5.22 -10.81 16.49
CA GLN A 64 5.60 -12.04 15.82
C GLN A 64 5.86 -11.81 14.34
N LEU A 65 6.74 -12.61 13.77
CA LEU A 65 7.10 -12.53 12.36
C LEU A 65 6.71 -13.81 11.63
N ASP A 66 6.18 -13.62 10.43
CA ASP A 66 5.85 -14.67 9.49
C ASP A 66 6.15 -14.22 8.06
N ALA A 67 6.10 -15.13 7.09
CA ALA A 67 6.24 -14.81 5.67
C ALA A 67 5.17 -15.50 4.84
N LYS A 68 4.79 -14.82 3.76
CA LYS A 68 3.94 -15.36 2.69
C LYS A 68 4.65 -15.18 1.36
N SER A 69 4.57 -16.16 0.47
CA SER A 69 4.75 -15.90 -0.95
C SER A 69 3.52 -15.17 -1.47
N TRP A 70 3.66 -14.34 -2.49
CA TRP A 70 2.52 -13.70 -3.08
C TRP A 70 2.64 -13.63 -4.61
N ASP A 71 1.49 -13.57 -5.22
CA ASP A 71 1.28 -13.43 -6.64
C ASP A 71 0.19 -12.40 -6.88
N MET A 72 -0.17 -12.10 -8.10
CA MET A 72 -1.27 -11.20 -8.42
C MET A 72 -2.15 -11.73 -9.55
N ASP A 73 -3.45 -11.45 -9.45
CA ASP A 73 -4.39 -11.73 -10.52
C ASP A 73 -4.39 -10.60 -11.59
N GLU A 74 -5.14 -10.81 -12.67
CA GLU A 74 -5.27 -9.84 -13.76
C GLU A 74 -5.88 -8.49 -13.34
N ASN A 75 -6.53 -8.41 -12.18
CA ASN A 75 -7.10 -7.18 -11.64
C ASN A 75 -6.13 -6.47 -10.68
N GLY A 76 -4.91 -6.99 -10.52
CA GLY A 76 -3.92 -6.47 -9.61
C GLY A 76 -4.16 -6.82 -8.13
N LYS A 77 -5.07 -7.78 -7.85
CA LYS A 77 -5.34 -8.26 -6.51
C LYS A 77 -4.26 -9.27 -6.10
N PHE A 78 -3.74 -9.10 -4.89
CA PHE A 78 -2.73 -9.99 -4.32
C PHE A 78 -3.32 -11.33 -3.91
N ILE A 79 -2.58 -12.40 -4.23
CA ILE A 79 -2.85 -13.78 -3.84
C ILE A 79 -1.69 -14.22 -2.95
N GLU A 80 -1.95 -14.41 -1.65
CA GLU A 80 -0.93 -14.80 -0.68
C GLU A 80 -1.02 -16.28 -0.36
N THR A 81 0.15 -16.94 -0.24
CA THR A 81 0.26 -18.37 0.09
C THR A 81 1.30 -18.56 1.20
N ASP A 82 1.05 -19.50 2.09
CA ASP A 82 2.00 -19.86 3.15
C ASP A 82 3.33 -20.33 2.56
N THR A 83 4.43 -20.00 3.23
CA THR A 83 5.76 -20.41 2.80
C THR A 83 6.64 -20.79 3.99
N GLY A 84 7.51 -21.79 3.80
CA GLY A 84 8.58 -22.13 4.73
C GLY A 84 9.96 -21.63 4.30
N ASP A 85 10.03 -20.78 3.27
CA ASP A 85 11.30 -20.36 2.64
C ASP A 85 12.13 -19.39 3.49
N PHE A 86 11.62 -18.98 4.69
CA PHE A 86 12.29 -17.99 5.52
C PHE A 86 12.55 -18.46 6.95
N ILE A 87 13.63 -17.95 7.50
CA ILE A 87 13.95 -18.02 8.93
C ILE A 87 14.07 -16.61 9.50
N PHE A 88 13.52 -16.42 10.68
CA PHE A 88 13.56 -15.14 11.43
C PHE A 88 14.24 -15.34 12.77
N TYR A 89 15.09 -14.40 13.14
CA TYR A 89 15.71 -14.41 14.45
C TYR A 89 15.80 -12.99 15.04
N PRO A 90 15.12 -12.76 16.18
CA PRO A 90 14.14 -13.65 16.82
C PRO A 90 12.83 -13.73 16.00
N LYS A 91 12.05 -14.83 16.15
CA LYS A 91 10.73 -14.99 15.50
C LYS A 91 9.64 -14.21 16.26
N THR A 92 9.80 -14.06 17.56
CA THR A 92 8.94 -13.26 18.45
C THR A 92 9.81 -12.34 19.31
N LEU A 93 9.35 -11.13 19.56
CA LEU A 93 10.08 -10.16 20.37
C LEU A 93 9.14 -9.16 21.04
N THR A 94 9.60 -8.61 22.18
CA THR A 94 8.94 -7.49 22.86
C THR A 94 9.81 -6.26 22.74
N ILE A 95 9.27 -5.15 22.23
CA ILE A 95 9.96 -3.87 22.12
C ILE A 95 9.35 -2.91 23.12
N LYS A 96 10.13 -2.49 24.12
CA LYS A 96 9.71 -1.50 25.11
C LYS A 96 9.48 -0.13 24.45
N PRO A 97 8.70 0.77 25.08
CA PRO A 97 8.54 2.14 24.62
C PRO A 97 9.89 2.82 24.33
N GLN A 98 9.97 3.55 23.22
CA GLN A 98 11.15 4.31 22.80
C GLN A 98 12.42 3.45 22.61
N GLN A 99 12.26 2.16 22.36
CA GLN A 99 13.39 1.25 22.08
C GLN A 99 13.34 0.70 20.66
N GLU A 100 14.51 0.31 20.19
CA GLU A 100 14.72 -0.37 18.92
C GLU A 100 15.07 -1.83 19.14
N ALA A 101 14.62 -2.68 18.21
CA ALA A 101 15.05 -4.07 18.10
C ALA A 101 15.32 -4.42 16.64
N SER A 102 16.20 -5.35 16.39
CA SER A 102 16.55 -5.83 15.07
C SER A 102 16.17 -7.29 14.88
N VAL A 103 15.62 -7.62 13.74
CA VAL A 103 15.31 -8.99 13.33
C VAL A 103 16.14 -9.34 12.09
N ARG A 104 16.85 -10.47 12.14
CA ARG A 104 17.52 -11.04 10.99
C ARG A 104 16.52 -11.88 10.21
N VAL A 105 16.44 -11.62 8.91
CA VAL A 105 15.60 -12.34 7.95
C VAL A 105 16.54 -13.13 7.03
N GLY A 106 16.42 -14.44 6.98
CA GLY A 106 17.22 -15.32 6.12
C GLY A 106 16.33 -16.05 5.12
N TYR A 107 16.75 -16.12 3.86
CA TYR A 107 16.11 -16.92 2.83
C TYR A 107 16.78 -18.30 2.75
N MET A 108 15.98 -19.36 2.82
CA MET A 108 16.41 -20.76 2.82
C MET A 108 16.06 -21.51 1.54
N GLY A 109 15.21 -20.92 0.69
CA GLY A 109 14.82 -21.53 -0.58
C GLY A 109 15.91 -21.42 -1.65
N ASP A 110 15.66 -22.03 -2.81
CA ASP A 110 16.50 -21.90 -3.99
C ASP A 110 16.32 -20.53 -4.64
N PHE A 111 17.44 -19.91 -5.04
CA PHE A 111 17.38 -18.64 -5.75
C PHE A 111 16.86 -18.84 -7.15
N PRO A 112 15.78 -18.14 -7.53
CA PRO A 112 15.15 -18.32 -8.84
C PRO A 112 15.91 -17.58 -9.94
N ASN A 113 15.62 -17.92 -11.21
CA ASN A 113 16.11 -17.16 -12.35
C ASN A 113 15.37 -15.82 -12.56
N ASN A 114 14.15 -15.69 -12.02
CA ASN A 114 13.32 -14.51 -12.07
C ASN A 114 13.07 -14.00 -10.65
N GLU A 115 12.71 -12.75 -10.49
CA GLU A 115 12.32 -12.21 -9.18
C GLU A 115 11.13 -12.99 -8.61
N LYS A 116 11.25 -13.45 -7.35
CA LYS A 116 10.17 -14.10 -6.62
C LYS A 116 9.72 -13.20 -5.47
N PRO A 117 8.46 -12.76 -5.47
CA PRO A 117 7.96 -11.85 -4.47
C PRO A 117 7.44 -12.59 -3.24
N TYR A 118 7.71 -11.98 -2.07
CA TYR A 118 7.24 -12.42 -0.77
C TYR A 118 6.81 -11.20 0.07
N ARG A 119 6.13 -11.48 1.17
CA ARG A 119 5.80 -10.50 2.21
C ARG A 119 6.30 -11.00 3.55
N LEU A 120 7.06 -10.17 4.22
CA LEU A 120 7.32 -10.32 5.65
C LEU A 120 6.16 -9.69 6.40
N LEU A 121 5.48 -10.49 7.20
CA LEU A 121 4.40 -10.05 8.09
C LEU A 121 4.97 -9.83 9.49
N ILE A 122 4.69 -8.67 10.04
CA ILE A 122 5.04 -8.31 11.41
C ILE A 122 3.73 -7.97 12.11
N GLU A 123 3.31 -8.83 13.02
CA GLU A 123 2.00 -8.77 13.65
C GLU A 123 2.14 -8.56 15.15
N GLU A 124 1.34 -7.66 15.68
CA GLU A 124 1.24 -7.47 17.11
C GLU A 124 0.41 -8.58 17.73
N ILE A 125 0.97 -9.23 18.76
CA ILE A 125 0.24 -10.22 19.57
C ILE A 125 -0.58 -9.41 20.59
N PRO A 126 -1.94 -9.46 20.51
CA PRO A 126 -2.78 -8.69 21.40
C PRO A 126 -2.55 -9.09 22.86
N THR A 127 -2.36 -8.11 23.73
CA THR A 127 -2.36 -8.37 25.18
C THR A 127 -3.80 -8.53 25.62
N ILE A 128 -4.17 -9.70 26.15
CA ILE A 128 -5.49 -9.92 26.73
C ILE A 128 -5.56 -9.11 28.02
N ILE A 129 -6.40 -8.08 28.06
CA ILE A 129 -6.71 -7.34 29.28
C ILE A 129 -7.54 -8.31 30.15
N GLN A 130 -6.97 -8.83 31.22
CA GLN A 130 -7.73 -9.58 32.22
C GLN A 130 -8.66 -8.60 32.93
N VAL A 131 -9.96 -8.79 32.74
CA VAL A 131 -10.99 -8.05 33.49
C VAL A 131 -10.96 -8.59 34.92
N ASP A 132 -10.62 -7.74 35.88
CA ASP A 132 -10.69 -8.04 37.30
C ASP A 132 -12.19 -8.23 37.70
N PRO A 133 -12.63 -9.44 38.07
CA PRO A 133 -14.03 -9.71 38.36
C PRO A 133 -14.57 -8.97 39.60
N GLU A 134 -13.70 -8.40 40.44
CA GLU A 134 -14.09 -7.69 41.67
C GLU A 134 -14.41 -6.21 41.49
N LYS A 135 -14.19 -5.66 40.28
CA LYS A 135 -14.57 -4.28 39.97
C LYS A 135 -15.80 -4.29 39.08
N ASP A 136 -16.94 -3.97 39.68
CA ASP A 136 -18.30 -3.84 39.09
C ASP A 136 -18.40 -2.81 37.93
N LYS A 137 -17.33 -2.61 37.17
CA LYS A 137 -17.32 -1.75 35.97
C LYS A 137 -16.95 -2.61 34.77
N VAL A 138 -17.96 -2.88 33.93
CA VAL A 138 -17.74 -3.44 32.59
C VAL A 138 -16.96 -2.42 31.78
N SER A 139 -15.65 -2.61 31.71
CA SER A 139 -14.78 -1.84 30.83
C SER A 139 -14.72 -2.56 29.48
N VAL A 140 -15.38 -2.02 28.48
CA VAL A 140 -15.27 -2.49 27.09
C VAL A 140 -13.99 -1.90 26.52
N GLY A 141 -12.90 -2.66 26.53
CA GLY A 141 -11.66 -2.30 25.87
C GLY A 141 -11.68 -2.73 24.40
N VAL A 142 -11.45 -1.80 23.47
CA VAL A 142 -11.16 -2.12 22.07
C VAL A 142 -9.67 -2.34 21.94
N THR A 143 -9.25 -3.59 21.68
CA THR A 143 -7.84 -3.90 21.40
C THR A 143 -7.62 -3.85 19.89
N THR A 144 -6.76 -2.96 19.42
CA THR A 144 -6.33 -2.87 18.03
C THR A 144 -5.00 -3.57 17.90
N ALA A 145 -4.91 -4.64 17.10
CA ALA A 145 -3.65 -5.29 16.76
C ALA A 145 -3.11 -4.70 15.45
N LEU A 146 -1.83 -4.36 15.42
CA LEU A 146 -1.14 -3.85 14.24
C LEU A 146 -0.60 -5.01 13.41
N ARG A 147 -0.76 -4.89 12.08
CA ARG A 147 -0.16 -5.81 11.12
C ARG A 147 0.55 -5.01 10.05
N PHE A 148 1.85 -5.23 9.92
CA PHE A 148 2.68 -4.65 8.87
C PHE A 148 3.01 -5.73 7.83
N SER A 149 3.06 -5.33 6.56
CA SER A 149 3.43 -6.18 5.45
C SER A 149 4.56 -5.51 4.68
N VAL A 150 5.77 -6.06 4.81
CA VAL A 150 6.99 -5.55 4.16
C VAL A 150 7.27 -6.41 2.93
N PRO A 151 7.34 -5.85 1.72
CA PRO A 151 7.72 -6.58 0.52
C PRO A 151 9.15 -7.13 0.63
N VAL A 152 9.32 -8.40 0.29
CA VAL A 152 10.61 -9.07 0.17
C VAL A 152 10.73 -9.63 -1.23
N TYR A 153 11.82 -9.31 -1.93
CA TYR A 153 12.09 -9.82 -3.26
C TYR A 153 13.34 -10.69 -3.25
N ILE A 154 13.18 -11.91 -3.70
CA ILE A 154 14.30 -12.81 -3.98
C ILE A 154 14.69 -12.60 -5.42
N VAL A 155 15.88 -12.09 -5.65
CA VAL A 155 16.35 -11.70 -6.97
C VAL A 155 17.53 -12.57 -7.40
N PRO A 156 17.65 -12.91 -8.72
CA PRO A 156 18.76 -13.73 -9.21
C PRO A 156 20.09 -13.00 -9.13
N THR A 157 20.09 -11.68 -9.27
CA THR A 157 21.28 -10.82 -9.19
C THR A 157 20.94 -9.52 -8.46
N ASN A 158 21.96 -8.74 -8.10
CA ASN A 158 21.75 -7.40 -7.51
C ASN A 158 21.42 -6.32 -8.55
N GLU A 159 21.55 -6.63 -9.84
CA GLU A 159 21.24 -5.73 -10.94
C GLU A 159 19.73 -5.79 -11.24
N THR A 160 19.10 -4.65 -11.33
CA THR A 160 17.68 -4.55 -11.72
C THR A 160 17.64 -4.07 -13.17
N PRO A 161 17.07 -4.83 -14.11
CA PRO A 161 16.95 -4.40 -15.50
C PRO A 161 16.08 -3.16 -15.63
N ALA A 162 16.25 -2.42 -16.72
CA ALA A 162 15.35 -1.30 -17.03
C ALA A 162 13.91 -1.81 -17.20
N PRO A 163 12.90 -1.07 -16.71
CA PRO A 163 11.51 -1.43 -16.89
C PRO A 163 11.14 -1.54 -18.37
N GLN A 164 10.38 -2.57 -18.74
CA GLN A 164 9.80 -2.74 -20.07
C GLN A 164 8.34 -3.13 -19.93
N VAL A 165 7.47 -2.34 -20.53
CA VAL A 165 6.03 -2.58 -20.52
C VAL A 165 5.48 -2.46 -21.93
N GLU A 166 4.37 -3.13 -22.19
CA GLU A 166 3.61 -2.96 -23.44
C GLU A 166 2.13 -2.85 -23.16
N LEU A 167 1.40 -2.32 -24.16
CA LEU A 167 -0.06 -2.35 -24.17
C LEU A 167 -0.50 -3.80 -24.34
N GLY A 168 -1.24 -4.31 -23.37
CA GLY A 168 -1.92 -5.59 -23.42
C GLY A 168 -3.33 -5.44 -24.01
N GLU A 169 -4.21 -6.35 -23.64
CA GLU A 169 -5.59 -6.38 -24.09
C GLU A 169 -6.37 -5.11 -23.67
N ILE A 170 -7.28 -4.66 -24.56
CA ILE A 170 -8.23 -3.59 -24.27
C ILE A 170 -9.61 -4.21 -24.16
N ARG A 171 -10.29 -3.95 -23.03
CA ARG A 171 -11.66 -4.41 -22.78
C ARG A 171 -12.58 -3.22 -22.54
N ALA A 172 -13.70 -3.15 -23.22
CA ALA A 172 -14.74 -2.14 -23.02
C ALA A 172 -15.91 -2.73 -22.22
N ASP A 173 -16.26 -2.08 -21.15
CA ASP A 173 -17.45 -2.32 -20.35
C ASP A 173 -18.38 -1.08 -20.47
N ASN A 174 -19.63 -1.18 -20.05
CA ASN A 174 -20.62 -0.10 -20.20
C ASN A 174 -20.19 1.23 -19.59
N GLN A 175 -19.42 1.18 -18.47
CA GLN A 175 -19.05 2.37 -17.68
C GLN A 175 -17.55 2.61 -17.59
N LYS A 176 -16.72 1.71 -18.13
CA LYS A 176 -15.26 1.80 -18.00
C LYS A 176 -14.54 1.17 -19.19
N LEU A 177 -13.37 1.72 -19.45
CA LEU A 177 -12.40 1.15 -20.36
C LEU A 177 -11.30 0.50 -19.54
N ARG A 178 -11.04 -0.78 -19.78
CA ARG A 178 -9.97 -1.54 -19.11
C ARG A 178 -8.78 -1.64 -20.05
N ILE A 179 -7.64 -1.16 -19.60
CA ILE A 179 -6.39 -1.18 -20.37
C ILE A 179 -5.45 -2.20 -19.71
N GLY A 180 -5.12 -3.24 -20.46
CA GLY A 180 -4.10 -4.20 -20.08
C GLY A 180 -2.72 -3.56 -20.12
N VAL A 181 -1.95 -3.72 -19.06
CA VAL A 181 -0.53 -3.33 -18.99
C VAL A 181 0.26 -4.60 -18.73
N LYS A 182 1.08 -4.99 -19.67
CA LYS A 182 1.92 -6.19 -19.59
C LYS A 182 3.35 -5.79 -19.25
N ASN A 183 3.91 -6.40 -18.22
CA ASN A 183 5.31 -6.28 -17.86
C ASN A 183 6.10 -7.35 -18.65
N LEU A 184 7.08 -6.91 -19.42
CA LEU A 184 7.93 -7.79 -20.26
C LEU A 184 9.24 -8.21 -19.58
N THR A 185 9.46 -7.77 -18.33
CA THR A 185 10.64 -8.12 -17.59
C THR A 185 10.35 -9.21 -16.55
N SER A 186 11.37 -9.91 -16.12
CA SER A 186 11.28 -10.86 -15.00
C SER A 186 11.29 -10.21 -13.62
N TYR A 187 11.27 -8.89 -13.53
CA TYR A 187 11.22 -8.09 -12.31
C TYR A 187 9.93 -7.25 -12.27
N HIS A 188 9.46 -6.93 -11.08
CA HIS A 188 8.29 -6.05 -10.97
C HIS A 188 8.57 -4.65 -11.53
N VAL A 189 7.52 -4.03 -12.05
CA VAL A 189 7.50 -2.61 -12.41
C VAL A 189 6.40 -1.89 -11.61
N ASP A 190 6.61 -0.62 -11.32
CA ASP A 190 5.63 0.22 -10.61
C ASP A 190 5.06 1.28 -11.58
N LEU A 191 3.76 1.17 -11.88
CA LEU A 191 3.04 2.13 -12.71
C LEU A 191 2.63 3.34 -11.86
N LYS A 192 2.90 4.54 -12.36
CA LYS A 192 2.52 5.81 -11.75
C LYS A 192 1.19 6.33 -12.29
N LYS A 193 1.01 6.21 -13.60
CA LYS A 193 -0.14 6.79 -14.29
C LYS A 193 -0.42 6.05 -15.58
N VAL A 194 -1.69 5.94 -15.93
CA VAL A 194 -2.16 5.52 -17.26
C VAL A 194 -2.99 6.64 -17.86
N SER A 195 -2.70 7.01 -19.11
CA SER A 195 -3.43 8.00 -19.87
C SER A 195 -3.88 7.41 -21.20
N VAL A 196 -5.11 7.72 -21.62
CA VAL A 196 -5.66 7.27 -22.90
C VAL A 196 -6.34 8.42 -23.64
N LYS A 197 -6.26 8.37 -24.99
CA LYS A 197 -7.04 9.22 -25.90
C LYS A 197 -7.76 8.32 -26.89
N LEU A 198 -9.07 8.45 -26.94
CA LEU A 198 -9.88 7.82 -27.99
C LEU A 198 -9.96 8.77 -29.18
N LEU A 199 -9.61 8.27 -30.35
CA LEU A 199 -9.44 9.06 -31.57
C LEU A 199 -10.45 8.66 -32.63
N LYS A 200 -10.84 9.65 -33.48
CA LYS A 200 -11.54 9.45 -34.75
C LYS A 200 -10.81 10.26 -35.82
N GLY A 201 -10.09 9.58 -36.70
CA GLY A 201 -9.12 10.22 -37.58
C GLY A 201 -8.10 11.01 -36.77
N THR A 202 -8.03 12.33 -37.00
CA THR A 202 -7.14 13.24 -36.26
C THR A 202 -7.79 13.88 -35.02
N SER A 203 -9.07 13.66 -34.77
CA SER A 203 -9.83 14.30 -33.68
C SER A 203 -9.83 13.45 -32.42
N THR A 204 -9.62 14.05 -31.25
CA THR A 204 -9.78 13.40 -29.97
C THR A 204 -11.24 13.43 -29.53
N LEU A 205 -11.85 12.25 -29.40
CA LEU A 205 -13.21 12.09 -28.88
C LEU A 205 -13.29 12.19 -27.38
N ALA A 206 -12.30 11.62 -26.70
CA ALA A 206 -12.18 11.64 -25.24
C ALA A 206 -10.74 11.45 -24.81
N GLU A 207 -10.38 12.05 -23.67
CA GLU A 207 -9.10 11.87 -23.01
C GLU A 207 -9.33 11.60 -21.51
N LYS A 208 -8.62 10.62 -20.96
CA LYS A 208 -8.71 10.29 -19.55
C LYS A 208 -7.38 9.79 -19.02
N SER A 209 -7.10 10.09 -17.76
CA SER A 209 -5.95 9.55 -17.06
C SER A 209 -6.30 9.15 -15.63
N VAL A 210 -5.57 8.18 -15.10
CA VAL A 210 -5.69 7.68 -13.72
C VAL A 210 -4.30 7.62 -13.09
N ASP A 211 -4.15 8.28 -11.94
CA ASP A 211 -2.97 8.17 -11.10
C ASP A 211 -3.06 6.92 -10.23
N LEU A 212 -2.04 6.06 -10.28
CA LEU A 212 -2.07 4.72 -9.71
C LEU A 212 -1.35 4.59 -8.36
N LYS A 213 -0.75 5.68 -7.86
CA LYS A 213 -0.01 5.69 -6.59
C LYS A 213 0.99 4.52 -6.48
N LEU A 214 1.70 4.19 -7.55
CA LEU A 214 2.62 3.07 -7.68
C LEU A 214 1.90 1.69 -7.68
N GLN A 215 1.01 1.48 -8.66
CA GLN A 215 0.45 0.14 -8.91
C GLN A 215 1.56 -0.80 -9.38
N ARG A 216 1.82 -1.84 -8.60
CA ARG A 216 2.82 -2.85 -8.93
C ARG A 216 2.29 -3.85 -9.94
N VAL A 217 3.15 -4.20 -10.92
CA VAL A 217 2.92 -5.29 -11.88
C VAL A 217 4.12 -6.24 -11.77
N LEU A 218 3.88 -7.47 -11.37
CA LEU A 218 4.92 -8.50 -11.25
C LEU A 218 5.55 -8.82 -12.60
N GLY A 219 6.72 -9.42 -12.58
CA GLY A 219 7.41 -9.88 -13.78
C GLY A 219 6.56 -10.88 -14.56
N ASP A 220 6.54 -10.74 -15.89
CA ASP A 220 5.78 -11.59 -16.81
C ASP A 220 4.25 -11.59 -16.59
N HIS A 221 3.71 -10.61 -15.81
CA HIS A 221 2.28 -10.47 -15.56
C HIS A 221 1.64 -9.35 -16.38
N GLN A 222 0.33 -9.48 -16.58
CA GLN A 222 -0.54 -8.44 -17.09
C GLN A 222 -1.55 -8.05 -16.01
N VAL A 223 -1.79 -6.75 -15.86
CA VAL A 223 -2.87 -6.22 -15.02
C VAL A 223 -3.77 -5.31 -15.84
N PHE A 224 -5.04 -5.22 -15.46
CA PHE A 224 -5.97 -4.30 -16.06
C PHE A 224 -6.16 -3.05 -15.20
N ILE A 225 -6.06 -1.89 -15.84
CA ILE A 225 -6.32 -0.59 -15.22
C ILE A 225 -7.66 -0.07 -15.72
N ASP A 226 -8.56 0.21 -14.80
CA ASP A 226 -9.90 0.71 -15.09
C ASP A 226 -9.90 2.23 -15.24
N LEU A 227 -10.31 2.73 -16.41
CA LEU A 227 -10.52 4.15 -16.66
C LEU A 227 -12.02 4.44 -16.69
N PRO A 228 -12.53 5.38 -15.87
CA PRO A 228 -13.94 5.74 -15.84
C PRO A 228 -14.31 6.56 -17.09
N ILE A 229 -14.63 5.87 -18.16
CA ILE A 229 -15.05 6.40 -19.47
C ILE A 229 -16.32 5.64 -19.85
N ASP A 230 -17.32 6.34 -20.44
CA ASP A 230 -18.44 5.67 -21.11
C ASP A 230 -17.91 4.95 -22.37
N ALA A 231 -17.34 3.78 -22.14
CA ALA A 231 -16.64 3.02 -23.16
C ALA A 231 -17.59 2.60 -24.27
N LYS A 232 -18.82 2.17 -23.96
CA LYS A 232 -19.77 1.67 -24.94
C LYS A 232 -20.10 2.70 -26.02
N LYS A 233 -20.37 3.95 -25.62
CA LYS A 233 -20.71 5.04 -26.53
C LYS A 233 -19.48 5.51 -27.32
N LEU A 234 -18.37 5.70 -26.69
CA LEU A 234 -17.17 6.28 -27.29
C LEU A 234 -16.43 5.28 -28.19
N CYS A 235 -16.35 4.01 -27.78
CA CYS A 235 -15.72 2.97 -28.59
C CYS A 235 -16.47 2.66 -29.90
N ALA A 236 -17.78 2.89 -29.92
CA ALA A 236 -18.53 2.76 -31.16
C ALA A 236 -18.17 3.83 -32.22
N GLN A 237 -17.55 4.93 -31.81
CA GLN A 237 -17.19 6.07 -32.65
C GLN A 237 -15.70 6.19 -32.93
N ALA A 238 -14.85 5.62 -32.03
CA ALA A 238 -13.40 5.68 -32.14
C ALA A 238 -12.88 4.66 -33.17
N ASP A 239 -11.85 5.05 -33.90
CA ASP A 239 -11.10 4.19 -34.82
C ASP A 239 -9.69 3.88 -34.32
N ALA A 240 -9.21 4.61 -33.34
CA ALA A 240 -7.91 4.37 -32.72
C ALA A 240 -7.90 4.77 -31.23
N ILE A 241 -6.95 4.22 -30.50
CA ILE A 241 -6.61 4.61 -29.13
C ILE A 241 -5.11 4.89 -29.00
N ALA A 242 -4.77 6.04 -28.43
CA ALA A 242 -3.42 6.32 -27.98
C ALA A 242 -3.33 6.09 -26.47
N VAL A 243 -2.32 5.36 -26.05
CA VAL A 243 -2.09 4.97 -24.64
C VAL A 243 -0.71 5.41 -24.21
N GLN A 244 -0.63 5.91 -22.99
CA GLN A 244 0.64 6.25 -22.33
C GLN A 244 0.69 5.60 -20.95
N PHE A 245 1.84 4.97 -20.63
CA PHE A 245 2.17 4.44 -19.31
C PHE A 245 3.36 5.20 -18.72
N ASP A 246 3.13 5.85 -17.59
CA ASP A 246 4.19 6.44 -16.78
C ASP A 246 4.67 5.39 -15.78
N VAL A 247 5.89 4.90 -15.96
CA VAL A 247 6.51 3.83 -15.16
C VAL A 247 7.58 4.42 -14.26
N ALA A 248 7.69 3.93 -13.03
CA ALA A 248 8.79 4.31 -12.15
C ALA A 248 10.14 3.88 -12.75
N ASN A 249 11.16 4.72 -12.60
CA ASN A 249 12.51 4.48 -13.10
C ASN A 249 12.64 4.35 -14.63
N LEU A 250 11.58 4.69 -15.37
CA LEU A 250 11.64 4.85 -16.81
C LEU A 250 11.69 6.35 -17.11
N PRO A 251 12.76 6.86 -17.77
CA PRO A 251 12.93 8.31 -18.00
C PRO A 251 11.92 8.90 -18.99
N THR A 252 11.44 8.08 -19.91
CA THR A 252 10.44 8.46 -20.91
C THR A 252 9.25 7.55 -20.79
N PRO A 253 8.01 8.08 -20.74
CA PRO A 253 6.80 7.25 -20.72
C PRO A 253 6.72 6.33 -21.92
N TYR A 254 6.23 5.11 -21.72
CA TYR A 254 5.84 4.25 -22.85
C TYR A 254 4.62 4.86 -23.53
N GLN A 255 4.64 4.97 -24.85
CA GLN A 255 3.53 5.49 -25.66
C GLN A 255 3.30 4.61 -26.87
N THR A 256 2.04 4.37 -27.16
CA THR A 256 1.62 3.63 -28.36
C THR A 256 0.26 4.13 -28.84
N GLN A 257 0.04 3.97 -30.14
CA GLN A 257 -1.29 4.18 -30.74
C GLN A 257 -1.64 2.95 -31.57
N VAL A 258 -2.81 2.40 -31.32
CA VAL A 258 -3.30 1.21 -32.02
C VAL A 258 -4.68 1.46 -32.61
N PRO A 259 -5.01 0.85 -33.78
CA PRO A 259 -6.36 0.89 -34.34
C PRO A 259 -7.29 0.09 -33.40
N LEU A 260 -8.53 0.56 -33.33
CA LEU A 260 -9.59 -0.14 -32.60
C LEU A 260 -10.53 -0.82 -33.60
N LYS A 261 -10.84 -2.09 -33.34
CA LYS A 261 -11.98 -2.77 -33.93
C LYS A 261 -13.27 -2.27 -33.27
N ALA A 262 -14.41 -2.50 -33.90
CA ALA A 262 -15.71 -2.10 -33.39
C ALA A 262 -15.87 -2.56 -31.91
N GLY A 263 -16.21 -1.62 -31.01
CA GLY A 263 -16.43 -1.89 -29.61
C GLY A 263 -15.16 -1.86 -28.71
N CYS A 264 -14.08 -1.22 -29.17
CA CYS A 264 -12.79 -1.16 -28.44
C CYS A 264 -12.19 -2.56 -28.10
N GLN A 265 -12.39 -3.52 -28.95
CA GLN A 265 -11.64 -4.77 -28.91
C GLN A 265 -10.40 -4.64 -29.79
N GLN A 266 -9.28 -5.15 -29.29
CA GLN A 266 -8.03 -5.26 -30.03
C GLN A 266 -7.90 -6.63 -30.69
#